data_c73e0188cc8294fa84e08a7f69637e8a
#
_entry.id   c73e0188cc8294fa84e08a7f69637e8a
#
_cell.length_a   1.000
_cell.length_b   1.000
_cell.length_c   1.000
_cell.angle_alpha   90.00
_cell.angle_beta   90.00
_cell.angle_gamma   90.00
#
_symmetry.space_group_name_H-M   'P 1'
#
loop_
_entity.id
_entity.type
_entity.pdbx_description
1 polymer ?
#
loop_
_entity_poly.entity_id
_entity_poly.type
_entity_poly.pdbx_seq_one_letter_code
_entity_poly.pdbx_strand_id
1 'polypeptide(L)'
;MITKRIIPCLDVKDGRVVKGVNFENLGDVASPVDMAKLYTKSGADELVFYDITASAEGRKLFTEILTETASNVFIPLTVGGGISSIADFDRVLKCGADKVSVNSGAIRNPGIITEAAKLYGDQCVVLSCDIKRVGGEFRVFSRGGRDDTGMEAIEWIKRCVGMGAGEVVVNSIDTDGVKTGFDIEMLDAVCKAVSVPVIASGGAGCIEDFIELFRRIPDIDAGLAASIFHFGEVSISDLKDRMAEEGIPVRR
;
A
#
# COMPACT_ATOMS: atom_id res chain seq x y z
N MET A 1 0.55 -19.13 -14.22
CA MET A 1 -0.47 -18.43 -13.42
C MET A 1 0.30 -17.52 -12.47
N ILE A 2 -0.05 -16.23 -12.38
CA ILE A 2 0.63 -15.28 -11.49
C ILE A 2 0.12 -15.54 -10.07
N THR A 3 1.05 -15.60 -9.09
CA THR A 3 0.70 -15.80 -7.67
C THR A 3 0.16 -14.51 -7.06
N LYS A 4 -0.81 -14.64 -6.17
CA LYS A 4 -1.34 -13.51 -5.37
C LYS A 4 -0.37 -13.18 -4.25
N ARG A 5 -0.09 -11.89 -4.03
CA ARG A 5 0.83 -11.41 -3.00
C ARG A 5 0.07 -11.04 -1.71
N ILE A 6 0.64 -11.41 -0.58
CA ILE A 6 0.19 -10.99 0.75
C ILE A 6 1.21 -10.00 1.29
N ILE A 7 0.76 -8.78 1.56
CA ILE A 7 1.61 -7.62 1.82
C ILE A 7 1.27 -7.02 3.19
N PRO A 8 2.10 -7.19 4.22
CA PRO A 8 2.00 -6.39 5.44
C PRO A 8 2.36 -4.94 5.20
N CYS A 9 1.66 -4.02 5.88
CA CYS A 9 1.96 -2.59 5.85
C CYS A 9 2.43 -2.10 7.22
N LEU A 10 3.58 -1.45 7.28
CA LEU A 10 4.10 -0.76 8.46
C LEU A 10 3.72 0.73 8.38
N ASP A 11 2.69 1.12 9.13
CA ASP A 11 2.35 2.52 9.33
C ASP A 11 3.29 3.09 10.41
N VAL A 12 4.21 3.96 10.02
CA VAL A 12 5.26 4.48 10.90
C VAL A 12 4.99 5.94 11.27
N LYS A 13 5.03 6.23 12.56
CA LYS A 13 4.99 7.57 13.13
C LYS A 13 6.07 7.70 14.20
N ASP A 14 6.83 8.80 14.16
CA ASP A 14 7.90 9.08 15.13
C ASP A 14 8.89 7.90 15.31
N GLY A 15 9.15 7.18 14.19
CA GLY A 15 10.04 6.03 14.18
C GLY A 15 9.47 4.74 14.78
N ARG A 16 8.19 4.67 15.08
CA ARG A 16 7.50 3.51 15.64
C ARG A 16 6.39 3.05 14.72
N VAL A 17 6.16 1.75 14.66
CA VAL A 17 4.96 1.21 13.99
C VAL A 17 3.76 1.52 14.85
N VAL A 18 2.74 2.13 14.25
CA VAL A 18 1.49 2.50 14.91
C VAL A 18 0.30 1.96 14.13
N LYS A 19 -0.84 1.81 14.80
CA LYS A 19 -2.10 1.50 14.12
C LYS A 19 -3.29 2.16 14.81
N GLY A 20 -4.24 2.62 14.00
CA GLY A 20 -5.50 3.19 14.44
C GLY A 20 -6.66 2.71 13.55
N VAL A 21 -7.82 3.32 13.72
CA VAL A 21 -9.02 3.11 12.89
C VAL A 21 -9.29 4.39 12.12
N ASN A 22 -9.56 4.31 10.81
CA ASN A 22 -9.78 5.45 9.91
C ASN A 22 -8.71 6.55 10.05
N PHE A 23 -7.43 6.14 10.20
CA PHE A 23 -6.28 7.03 10.42
C PHE A 23 -6.30 7.85 11.73
N GLU A 24 -7.15 7.48 12.70
CA GLU A 24 -7.29 8.14 14.00
C GLU A 24 -6.91 7.20 15.16
N ASN A 25 -6.70 7.78 16.35
CA ASN A 25 -6.44 7.05 17.61
C ASN A 25 -5.26 6.07 17.51
N LEU A 26 -4.12 6.52 16.98
CA LEU A 26 -2.92 5.71 16.74
C LEU A 26 -2.31 5.20 18.05
N GLY A 27 -2.24 3.87 18.22
CA GLY A 27 -1.52 3.17 19.27
C GLY A 27 -0.14 2.70 18.80
N ASP A 28 0.86 2.70 19.69
CA ASP A 28 2.18 2.12 19.44
C ASP A 28 2.10 0.58 19.37
N VAL A 29 2.75 -0.01 18.37
CA VAL A 29 2.77 -1.48 18.17
C VAL A 29 4.16 -2.03 18.45
N ALA A 30 5.19 -1.63 17.67
CA ALA A 30 6.54 -2.20 17.75
C ALA A 30 7.58 -1.36 17.00
N SER A 31 8.84 -1.82 17.04
CA SER A 31 9.91 -1.33 16.16
C SER A 31 9.67 -1.75 14.71
N PRO A 32 9.81 -0.84 13.71
CA PRO A 32 9.72 -1.20 12.29
C PRO A 32 10.71 -2.31 11.90
N VAL A 33 11.91 -2.31 12.45
CA VAL A 33 12.96 -3.32 12.18
C VAL A 33 12.53 -4.70 12.65
N ASP A 34 11.97 -4.80 13.86
CA ASP A 34 11.53 -6.09 14.41
C ASP A 34 10.34 -6.66 13.64
N MET A 35 9.38 -5.79 13.26
CA MET A 35 8.24 -6.18 12.44
C MET A 35 8.68 -6.63 11.04
N ALA A 36 9.64 -5.94 10.43
CA ALA A 36 10.17 -6.30 9.12
C ALA A 36 10.85 -7.68 9.15
N LYS A 37 11.64 -7.98 10.19
CA LYS A 37 12.24 -9.31 10.42
C LYS A 37 11.15 -10.38 10.60
N LEU A 38 10.11 -10.08 11.37
CA LEU A 38 9.00 -10.99 11.59
C LEU A 38 8.30 -11.33 10.28
N TYR A 39 7.93 -10.33 9.48
CA TYR A 39 7.20 -10.55 8.22
C TYR A 39 8.02 -11.24 7.15
N THR A 40 9.32 -10.94 7.05
CA THR A 40 10.24 -11.70 6.17
C THR A 40 10.24 -13.19 6.53
N LYS A 41 10.27 -13.53 7.83
CA LYS A 41 10.25 -14.93 8.30
C LYS A 41 8.87 -15.59 8.16
N SER A 42 7.80 -14.82 8.26
CA SER A 42 6.41 -15.32 8.18
C SER A 42 5.95 -15.60 6.75
N GLY A 43 6.81 -15.37 5.75
CA GLY A 43 6.50 -15.67 4.36
C GLY A 43 5.68 -14.58 3.65
N ALA A 44 5.76 -13.33 4.09
CA ALA A 44 5.22 -12.19 3.34
C ALA A 44 5.87 -12.11 1.94
N ASP A 45 5.11 -11.70 0.93
CA ASP A 45 5.61 -11.60 -0.44
C ASP A 45 6.29 -10.27 -0.73
N GLU A 46 5.90 -9.23 -0.02
CA GLU A 46 6.39 -7.86 -0.10
C GLU A 46 6.13 -7.17 1.23
N LEU A 47 6.82 -6.08 1.52
CA LEU A 47 6.59 -5.24 2.69
C LEU A 47 6.36 -3.79 2.25
N VAL A 48 5.38 -3.12 2.85
CA VAL A 48 5.15 -1.69 2.68
C VAL A 48 5.55 -0.94 3.96
N PHE A 49 6.27 0.16 3.80
CA PHE A 49 6.67 1.08 4.86
C PHE A 49 6.12 2.47 4.54
N TYR A 50 5.15 2.94 5.31
CA TYR A 50 4.58 4.28 5.18
C TYR A 50 4.92 5.15 6.39
N ASP A 51 5.61 6.28 6.17
CA ASP A 51 5.66 7.37 7.14
C ASP A 51 4.36 8.19 7.01
N ILE A 52 3.39 7.86 7.86
CA ILE A 52 2.01 8.36 7.73
C ILE A 52 1.84 9.83 8.13
N THR A 53 2.82 10.45 8.80
CA THR A 53 2.75 11.85 9.21
C THR A 53 3.62 12.78 8.36
N ALA A 54 4.61 12.27 7.65
CA ALA A 54 5.56 13.08 6.88
C ALA A 54 4.89 14.05 5.90
N SER A 55 3.86 13.60 5.17
CA SER A 55 3.13 14.44 4.21
C SER A 55 2.29 15.52 4.89
N ALA A 56 1.65 15.20 6.02
CA ALA A 56 0.82 16.14 6.77
C ALA A 56 1.64 17.20 7.50
N GLU A 57 2.81 16.80 8.02
CA GLU A 57 3.73 17.64 8.77
C GLU A 57 4.71 18.43 7.86
N GLY A 58 4.73 18.10 6.56
CA GLY A 58 5.65 18.73 5.60
C GLY A 58 7.13 18.42 5.87
N ARG A 59 7.43 17.32 6.57
CA ARG A 59 8.79 16.85 6.87
C ARG A 59 9.26 15.75 5.93
N LYS A 60 10.56 15.49 5.94
CA LYS A 60 11.15 14.36 5.22
C LYS A 60 10.93 13.06 6.00
N LEU A 61 10.89 11.94 5.27
CA LEU A 61 10.82 10.58 5.79
C LEU A 61 12.03 10.26 6.69
N PHE A 62 11.86 9.42 7.70
CA PHE A 62 12.92 8.95 8.60
C PHE A 62 13.89 7.99 7.90
N THR A 63 14.96 8.52 7.33
CA THR A 63 15.92 7.75 6.51
C THR A 63 16.77 6.77 7.32
N GLU A 64 17.12 7.08 8.55
CA GLU A 64 17.93 6.19 9.41
C GLU A 64 17.17 4.91 9.72
N ILE A 65 15.93 5.03 10.19
CA ILE A 65 15.05 3.87 10.48
C ILE A 65 14.73 3.10 9.22
N LEU A 66 14.51 3.79 8.09
CA LEU A 66 14.28 3.13 6.82
C LEU A 66 15.50 2.29 6.41
N THR A 67 16.71 2.85 6.49
CA THR A 67 17.94 2.15 6.13
C THR A 67 18.16 0.92 7.02
N GLU A 68 17.92 1.05 8.32
CA GLU A 68 18.03 -0.07 9.25
C GLU A 68 16.97 -1.15 8.95
N THR A 69 15.74 -0.73 8.67
CA THR A 69 14.66 -1.65 8.28
C THR A 69 15.00 -2.39 6.99
N ALA A 70 15.38 -1.66 5.93
CA ALA A 70 15.74 -2.23 4.63
C ALA A 70 16.90 -3.24 4.72
N SER A 71 17.89 -2.98 5.58
CA SER A 71 19.02 -3.90 5.80
C SER A 71 18.61 -5.26 6.41
N ASN A 72 17.38 -5.37 6.92
CA ASN A 72 16.85 -6.59 7.55
C ASN A 72 15.68 -7.22 6.77
N VAL A 73 15.36 -6.70 5.57
CA VAL A 73 14.29 -7.17 4.69
C VAL A 73 14.89 -7.81 3.45
N PHE A 74 14.44 -9.03 3.10
CA PHE A 74 14.90 -9.80 1.94
C PHE A 74 13.76 -10.14 0.97
N ILE A 75 12.66 -9.40 1.08
CA ILE A 75 11.52 -9.38 0.17
C ILE A 75 11.37 -7.95 -0.38
N PRO A 76 10.71 -7.73 -1.52
CA PRO A 76 10.53 -6.37 -2.05
C PRO A 76 10.00 -5.40 -1.01
N LEU A 77 10.59 -4.21 -0.93
CA LEU A 77 10.23 -3.15 0.01
C LEU A 77 9.71 -1.93 -0.75
N THR A 78 8.42 -1.64 -0.58
CA THR A 78 7.80 -0.41 -1.06
C THR A 78 7.77 0.64 0.05
N VAL A 79 8.23 1.85 -0.24
CA VAL A 79 8.32 2.94 0.75
C VAL A 79 7.55 4.17 0.29
N GLY A 80 6.79 4.75 1.20
CA GLY A 80 6.04 5.99 0.95
C GLY A 80 5.97 6.89 2.19
N GLY A 81 5.33 8.05 2.00
CA GLY A 81 5.22 9.09 3.01
C GLY A 81 6.14 10.28 2.74
N GLY A 82 5.54 11.47 2.59
CA GLY A 82 6.28 12.71 2.35
C GLY A 82 7.02 12.83 1.01
N ILE A 83 6.82 11.92 0.08
CA ILE A 83 7.45 11.92 -1.25
C ILE A 83 6.82 13.02 -2.12
N SER A 84 7.64 13.97 -2.58
CA SER A 84 7.16 15.13 -3.33
C SER A 84 8.11 15.63 -4.43
N SER A 85 9.29 15.04 -4.55
CA SER A 85 10.32 15.39 -5.52
C SER A 85 11.13 14.17 -5.96
N ILE A 86 11.83 14.29 -7.08
CA ILE A 86 12.77 13.25 -7.56
C ILE A 86 13.92 13.03 -6.55
N ALA A 87 14.34 14.08 -5.85
CA ALA A 87 15.33 13.95 -4.78
C ALA A 87 14.81 13.07 -3.62
N ASP A 88 13.49 13.03 -3.39
CA ASP A 88 12.90 12.14 -2.39
C ASP A 88 12.92 10.69 -2.90
N PHE A 89 12.61 10.45 -4.19
CA PHE A 89 12.74 9.12 -4.82
C PHE A 89 14.18 8.60 -4.69
N ASP A 90 15.16 9.39 -5.14
CA ASP A 90 16.58 9.03 -5.07
C ASP A 90 17.03 8.69 -3.65
N ARG A 91 16.61 9.50 -2.67
CA ARG A 91 16.94 9.28 -1.27
C ARG A 91 16.37 7.96 -0.75
N VAL A 92 15.10 7.66 -1.04
CA VAL A 92 14.40 6.46 -0.57
C VAL A 92 14.99 5.20 -1.20
N LEU A 93 15.25 5.21 -2.51
CA LEU A 93 15.90 4.09 -3.20
C LEU A 93 17.32 3.84 -2.68
N LYS A 94 18.09 4.89 -2.39
CA LYS A 94 19.44 4.78 -1.76
C LYS A 94 19.39 4.23 -0.33
N CYS A 95 18.28 4.37 0.37
CA CYS A 95 18.09 3.74 1.68
C CYS A 95 17.74 2.25 1.61
N GLY A 96 17.56 1.68 0.39
CA GLY A 96 17.32 0.26 0.17
C GLY A 96 15.87 -0.10 -0.18
N ALA A 97 15.01 0.86 -0.53
CA ALA A 97 13.70 0.58 -1.08
C ALA A 97 13.81 0.06 -2.52
N ASP A 98 12.94 -0.88 -2.91
CA ASP A 98 12.80 -1.37 -4.28
C ASP A 98 11.79 -0.53 -5.07
N LYS A 99 10.77 0.00 -4.41
CA LYS A 99 9.71 0.81 -4.99
C LYS A 99 9.41 2.03 -4.12
N VAL A 100 8.95 3.09 -4.76
CA VAL A 100 8.55 4.33 -4.08
C VAL A 100 7.10 4.64 -4.34
N SER A 101 6.33 4.76 -3.24
CA SER A 101 4.91 5.04 -3.28
C SER A 101 4.63 6.53 -3.12
N VAL A 102 3.84 7.09 -4.03
CA VAL A 102 3.48 8.51 -4.05
C VAL A 102 1.96 8.70 -4.14
N ASN A 103 1.41 9.59 -3.31
CA ASN A 103 0.02 10.02 -3.33
C ASN A 103 -0.06 11.55 -3.40
N SER A 104 -0.08 12.25 -2.27
CA SER A 104 -0.25 13.71 -2.21
C SER A 104 0.80 14.50 -3.02
N GLY A 105 2.02 13.96 -3.18
CA GLY A 105 3.05 14.53 -4.05
C GLY A 105 2.65 14.51 -5.53
N ALA A 106 2.09 13.39 -5.99
CA ALA A 106 1.59 13.24 -7.36
C ALA A 106 0.35 14.09 -7.61
N ILE A 107 -0.54 14.21 -6.62
CA ILE A 107 -1.72 15.10 -6.73
C ILE A 107 -1.29 16.56 -6.94
N ARG A 108 -0.28 17.04 -6.21
CA ARG A 108 0.24 18.40 -6.36
C ARG A 108 1.04 18.60 -7.65
N ASN A 109 1.83 17.62 -8.05
CA ASN A 109 2.67 17.64 -9.24
C ASN A 109 2.69 16.27 -9.93
N PRO A 110 1.73 15.98 -10.81
CA PRO A 110 1.68 14.68 -11.50
C PRO A 110 2.93 14.37 -12.34
N GLY A 111 3.67 15.40 -12.77
CA GLY A 111 4.91 15.25 -13.54
C GLY A 111 5.99 14.42 -12.83
N ILE A 112 5.94 14.31 -11.50
CA ILE A 112 6.86 13.49 -10.70
C ILE A 112 6.81 12.01 -11.13
N ILE A 113 5.62 11.48 -11.48
CA ILE A 113 5.45 10.09 -11.94
C ILE A 113 6.24 9.87 -13.23
N THR A 114 6.06 10.75 -14.21
CA THR A 114 6.75 10.63 -15.51
C THR A 114 8.27 10.78 -15.37
N GLU A 115 8.72 11.69 -14.53
CA GLU A 115 10.14 11.90 -14.30
C GLU A 115 10.78 10.72 -13.56
N ALA A 116 10.12 10.22 -12.51
CA ALA A 116 10.58 9.04 -11.78
C ALA A 116 10.61 7.79 -12.66
N ALA A 117 9.55 7.53 -13.45
CA ALA A 117 9.50 6.40 -14.36
C ALA A 117 10.61 6.44 -15.42
N LYS A 118 10.96 7.62 -15.93
CA LYS A 118 12.08 7.78 -16.88
C LYS A 118 13.44 7.51 -16.25
N LEU A 119 13.64 7.86 -14.99
CA LEU A 119 14.93 7.74 -14.30
C LEU A 119 15.16 6.35 -13.70
N TYR A 120 14.12 5.74 -13.13
CA TYR A 120 14.22 4.52 -12.33
C TYR A 120 13.45 3.34 -12.92
N GLY A 121 12.65 3.56 -13.97
CA GLY A 121 11.71 2.59 -14.52
C GLY A 121 10.33 2.68 -13.85
N ASP A 122 9.29 2.37 -14.61
CA ASP A 122 7.90 2.38 -14.16
C ASP A 122 7.66 1.43 -12.99
N GLN A 123 8.33 0.27 -12.98
CA GLN A 123 8.26 -0.73 -11.92
C GLN A 123 8.68 -0.19 -10.53
N CYS A 124 9.43 0.92 -10.47
CA CYS A 124 9.81 1.58 -9.21
C CYS A 124 8.77 2.58 -8.72
N VAL A 125 7.76 2.91 -9.54
CA VAL A 125 6.77 3.96 -9.24
C VAL A 125 5.44 3.34 -8.87
N VAL A 126 5.05 3.46 -7.60
CA VAL A 126 3.77 3.00 -7.07
C VAL A 126 2.86 4.22 -6.83
N LEU A 127 1.70 4.24 -7.47
CA LEU A 127 0.66 5.21 -7.13
C LEU A 127 -0.10 4.69 -5.91
N SER A 128 -0.06 5.39 -4.78
CA SER A 128 -1.01 5.17 -3.69
C SER A 128 -2.20 6.11 -3.87
N CYS A 129 -3.41 5.56 -3.78
CA CYS A 129 -4.63 6.31 -3.98
C CYS A 129 -5.59 6.06 -2.82
N ASP A 130 -5.77 7.06 -1.95
CA ASP A 130 -6.77 7.03 -0.89
C ASP A 130 -8.12 7.43 -1.51
N ILE A 131 -9.10 6.53 -1.45
CA ILE A 131 -10.38 6.69 -2.11
C ILE A 131 -11.51 6.61 -1.08
N LYS A 132 -12.49 7.47 -1.25
CA LYS A 132 -13.73 7.49 -0.46
C LYS A 132 -14.95 7.67 -1.36
N ARG A 133 -16.09 7.10 -0.96
CA ARG A 133 -17.37 7.36 -1.60
C ARG A 133 -17.94 8.71 -1.14
N VAL A 134 -18.18 9.59 -2.08
CA VAL A 134 -18.80 10.90 -1.84
C VAL A 134 -19.93 11.09 -2.84
N GLY A 135 -21.18 11.14 -2.38
CA GLY A 135 -22.34 11.31 -3.26
C GLY A 135 -22.55 10.19 -4.30
N GLY A 136 -22.03 8.97 -4.03
CA GLY A 136 -22.08 7.82 -4.95
C GLY A 136 -20.92 7.73 -5.92
N GLU A 137 -19.98 8.69 -5.91
CA GLU A 137 -18.77 8.70 -6.72
C GLU A 137 -17.55 8.26 -5.92
N PHE A 138 -16.56 7.62 -6.56
CA PHE A 138 -15.25 7.34 -5.99
C PHE A 138 -14.36 8.58 -6.11
N ARG A 139 -14.01 9.19 -5.00
CA ARG A 139 -13.18 10.40 -4.98
C ARG A 139 -11.82 10.18 -4.36
N VAL A 140 -10.83 10.82 -4.94
CA VAL A 140 -9.45 10.82 -4.46
C VAL A 140 -9.30 11.78 -3.30
N PHE A 141 -8.63 11.30 -2.25
CA PHE A 141 -8.26 12.10 -1.08
C PHE A 141 -6.75 12.28 -0.98
N SER A 142 -6.33 13.37 -0.40
CA SER A 142 -4.92 13.70 -0.12
C SER A 142 -4.65 13.81 1.37
N ARG A 143 -3.34 13.95 1.74
CA ARG A 143 -2.88 14.16 3.11
C ARG A 143 -3.37 13.08 4.10
N GLY A 144 -3.30 11.81 3.68
CA GLY A 144 -3.76 10.68 4.50
C GLY A 144 -5.28 10.73 4.74
N GLY A 145 -6.04 10.87 3.67
CA GLY A 145 -7.51 10.83 3.71
C GLY A 145 -8.22 12.06 4.26
N ARG A 146 -7.50 13.21 4.48
CA ARG A 146 -8.06 14.39 5.12
C ARG A 146 -8.73 15.35 4.15
N ASP A 147 -8.20 15.49 2.95
CA ASP A 147 -8.63 16.53 1.99
C ASP A 147 -9.26 15.87 0.77
N ASP A 148 -10.56 16.11 0.54
CA ASP A 148 -11.21 15.75 -0.73
C ASP A 148 -10.65 16.62 -1.85
N THR A 149 -10.10 15.97 -2.88
CA THR A 149 -9.52 16.68 -4.04
C THR A 149 -10.58 17.05 -5.09
N GLY A 150 -11.78 16.51 -4.99
CA GLY A 150 -12.84 16.61 -6.01
C GLY A 150 -12.55 15.78 -7.28
N MET A 151 -11.42 15.07 -7.37
CA MET A 151 -11.09 14.25 -8.55
C MET A 151 -11.78 12.89 -8.48
N GLU A 152 -12.29 12.44 -9.64
CA GLU A 152 -12.79 11.08 -9.79
C GLU A 152 -11.62 10.10 -9.80
N ALA A 153 -11.74 9.00 -9.02
CA ALA A 153 -10.61 8.13 -8.72
C ALA A 153 -10.14 7.29 -9.92
N ILE A 154 -11.07 6.75 -10.71
CA ILE A 154 -10.73 5.88 -11.85
C ILE A 154 -9.99 6.69 -12.93
N GLU A 155 -10.46 7.89 -13.24
CA GLU A 155 -9.80 8.76 -14.24
C GLU A 155 -8.43 9.24 -13.73
N TRP A 156 -8.29 9.52 -12.44
CA TRP A 156 -7.02 9.86 -11.85
C TRP A 156 -6.01 8.71 -11.96
N ILE A 157 -6.41 7.50 -11.59
CA ILE A 157 -5.56 6.29 -11.67
C ILE A 157 -5.14 6.02 -13.11
N LYS A 158 -6.08 6.03 -14.08
CA LYS A 158 -5.79 5.88 -15.51
C LYS A 158 -4.76 6.89 -16.01
N ARG A 159 -4.93 8.15 -15.61
CA ARG A 159 -3.99 9.21 -15.95
C ARG A 159 -2.60 8.93 -15.40
N CYS A 160 -2.48 8.54 -14.13
CA CYS A 160 -1.19 8.25 -13.50
C CYS A 160 -0.51 7.03 -14.10
N VAL A 161 -1.25 5.97 -14.42
CA VAL A 161 -0.73 4.79 -15.16
C VAL A 161 -0.23 5.21 -16.53
N GLY A 162 -0.98 6.03 -17.27
CA GLY A 162 -0.52 6.60 -18.56
C GLY A 162 0.72 7.50 -18.44
N MET A 163 1.03 8.01 -17.24
CA MET A 163 2.23 8.81 -16.95
C MET A 163 3.43 7.96 -16.50
N GLY A 164 3.26 6.66 -16.27
CA GLY A 164 4.34 5.73 -15.92
C GLY A 164 4.28 5.19 -14.49
N ALA A 165 3.13 5.25 -13.79
CA ALA A 165 2.94 4.47 -12.58
C ALA A 165 2.84 2.98 -12.96
N GLY A 166 3.77 2.17 -12.47
CA GLY A 166 3.85 0.75 -12.80
C GLY A 166 3.08 -0.16 -11.85
N GLU A 167 2.54 0.36 -10.75
CA GLU A 167 1.70 -0.35 -9.79
C GLU A 167 0.78 0.64 -9.06
N VAL A 168 -0.38 0.16 -8.62
CA VAL A 168 -1.37 0.99 -7.89
C VAL A 168 -1.75 0.33 -6.57
N VAL A 169 -1.60 1.05 -5.47
CA VAL A 169 -2.21 0.71 -4.18
C VAL A 169 -3.52 1.48 -4.06
N VAL A 170 -4.63 0.76 -3.97
CA VAL A 170 -5.97 1.32 -3.78
C VAL A 170 -6.38 1.16 -2.33
N ASN A 171 -6.44 2.27 -1.61
CA ASN A 171 -6.80 2.28 -0.20
C ASN A 171 -8.21 2.82 -0.01
N SER A 172 -9.14 1.97 0.45
CA SER A 172 -10.51 2.36 0.78
C SER A 172 -10.56 3.01 2.16
N ILE A 173 -10.81 4.32 2.22
CA ILE A 173 -10.98 5.04 3.47
C ILE A 173 -12.23 4.55 4.21
N ASP A 174 -13.28 4.19 3.48
CA ASP A 174 -14.56 3.76 4.05
C ASP A 174 -14.46 2.44 4.82
N THR A 175 -13.52 1.56 4.41
CA THR A 175 -13.33 0.25 5.03
C THR A 175 -12.06 0.14 5.87
N ASP A 176 -11.13 1.12 5.82
CA ASP A 176 -9.86 1.04 6.55
C ASP A 176 -10.05 0.91 8.06
N GLY A 177 -9.48 -0.14 8.64
CA GLY A 177 -9.57 -0.45 10.07
C GLY A 177 -10.93 -0.99 10.54
N VAL A 178 -11.94 -1.06 9.66
CA VAL A 178 -13.31 -1.51 10.02
C VAL A 178 -13.40 -3.04 10.12
N LYS A 179 -12.53 -3.78 9.43
CA LYS A 179 -12.48 -5.27 9.43
C LYS A 179 -13.76 -5.96 8.94
N THR A 180 -14.40 -5.41 7.90
CA THR A 180 -15.63 -5.96 7.31
C THR A 180 -15.46 -6.42 5.87
N GLY A 181 -14.21 -6.65 5.44
CA GLY A 181 -13.84 -7.02 4.09
C GLY A 181 -13.39 -5.85 3.23
N PHE A 182 -12.75 -6.19 2.10
CA PHE A 182 -12.28 -5.22 1.11
C PHE A 182 -13.45 -4.59 0.34
N ASP A 183 -13.27 -3.38 -0.18
CA ASP A 183 -14.24 -2.73 -1.06
C ASP A 183 -14.20 -3.33 -2.47
N ILE A 184 -14.92 -4.45 -2.65
CA ILE A 184 -14.90 -5.24 -3.88
C ILE A 184 -15.36 -4.43 -5.10
N GLU A 185 -16.38 -3.57 -4.96
CA GLU A 185 -16.92 -2.77 -6.07
C GLU A 185 -15.88 -1.78 -6.59
N MET A 186 -15.23 -1.05 -5.69
CA MET A 186 -14.20 -0.07 -6.04
C MET A 186 -12.98 -0.75 -6.68
N LEU A 187 -12.52 -1.84 -6.07
CA LEU A 187 -11.36 -2.60 -6.55
C LEU A 187 -11.60 -3.23 -7.93
N ASP A 188 -12.76 -3.81 -8.16
CA ASP A 188 -13.17 -4.37 -9.47
C ASP A 188 -13.20 -3.27 -10.55
N ALA A 189 -13.75 -2.10 -10.21
CA ALA A 189 -13.76 -0.95 -11.13
C ALA A 189 -12.34 -0.49 -11.50
N VAL A 190 -11.41 -0.45 -10.54
CA VAL A 190 -10.00 -0.10 -10.80
C VAL A 190 -9.32 -1.18 -11.65
N CYS A 191 -9.44 -2.47 -11.30
CA CYS A 191 -8.82 -3.56 -12.05
C CYS A 191 -9.27 -3.60 -13.52
N LYS A 192 -10.53 -3.27 -13.79
CA LYS A 192 -11.05 -3.16 -15.16
C LYS A 192 -10.53 -1.94 -15.94
N ALA A 193 -10.08 -0.92 -15.24
CA ALA A 193 -9.67 0.35 -15.83
C ALA A 193 -8.18 0.42 -16.19
N VAL A 194 -7.33 -0.41 -15.58
CA VAL A 194 -5.87 -0.38 -15.78
C VAL A 194 -5.31 -1.77 -16.05
N SER A 195 -4.09 -1.82 -16.61
CA SER A 195 -3.38 -3.08 -16.92
C SER A 195 -2.13 -3.31 -16.08
N VAL A 196 -1.84 -2.42 -15.14
CA VAL A 196 -0.74 -2.56 -14.18
C VAL A 196 -1.23 -3.29 -12.93
N PRO A 197 -0.33 -3.90 -12.15
CA PRO A 197 -0.70 -4.55 -10.90
C PRO A 197 -1.47 -3.63 -9.94
N VAL A 198 -2.54 -4.19 -9.34
CA VAL A 198 -3.38 -3.49 -8.35
C VAL A 198 -3.31 -4.21 -7.02
N ILE A 199 -3.04 -3.44 -5.97
CA ILE A 199 -2.97 -3.87 -4.57
C ILE A 199 -4.21 -3.36 -3.84
N ALA A 200 -5.00 -4.26 -3.27
CA ALA A 200 -6.14 -3.91 -2.41
C ALA A 200 -5.68 -3.54 -1.00
N SER A 201 -6.15 -2.43 -0.47
CA SER A 201 -5.87 -1.96 0.89
C SER A 201 -7.13 -1.43 1.58
N GLY A 202 -7.24 -1.69 2.88
CA GLY A 202 -8.36 -1.27 3.72
C GLY A 202 -9.49 -2.30 3.77
N GLY A 203 -9.87 -2.71 5.00
CA GLY A 203 -11.04 -3.53 5.28
C GLY A 203 -10.78 -4.96 5.71
N ALA A 204 -9.61 -5.55 5.42
CA ALA A 204 -9.32 -6.93 5.82
C ALA A 204 -9.44 -7.14 7.34
N GLY A 205 -10.23 -8.11 7.76
CA GLY A 205 -10.45 -8.52 9.15
C GLY A 205 -10.11 -9.98 9.42
N CYS A 206 -10.19 -10.86 8.41
CA CYS A 206 -9.96 -12.30 8.56
C CYS A 206 -9.43 -12.93 7.26
N ILE A 207 -9.14 -14.22 7.29
CA ILE A 207 -8.65 -15.00 6.14
C ILE A 207 -9.68 -15.00 5.00
N GLU A 208 -10.95 -15.14 5.33
CA GLU A 208 -12.06 -15.22 4.38
C GLU A 208 -12.19 -13.96 3.54
N ASP A 209 -11.82 -12.79 4.04
CA ASP A 209 -11.84 -11.54 3.28
C ASP A 209 -10.86 -11.57 2.11
N PHE A 210 -9.66 -12.17 2.30
CA PHE A 210 -8.69 -12.35 1.22
C PHE A 210 -9.18 -13.40 0.20
N ILE A 211 -9.80 -14.48 0.66
CA ILE A 211 -10.37 -15.50 -0.22
C ILE A 211 -11.48 -14.89 -1.07
N GLU A 212 -12.38 -14.11 -0.46
CA GLU A 212 -13.44 -13.40 -1.18
C GLU A 212 -12.85 -12.42 -2.20
N LEU A 213 -11.86 -11.61 -1.81
CA LEU A 213 -11.18 -10.66 -2.69
C LEU A 213 -10.67 -11.36 -3.97
N PHE A 214 -9.83 -12.39 -3.82
CA PHE A 214 -9.18 -13.05 -4.95
C PHE A 214 -10.13 -13.92 -5.80
N ARG A 215 -11.24 -14.38 -5.22
CA ARG A 215 -12.30 -15.05 -5.96
C ARG A 215 -13.18 -14.10 -6.76
N ARG A 216 -13.54 -12.97 -6.14
CA ARG A 216 -14.43 -11.97 -6.75
C ARG A 216 -13.72 -11.15 -7.82
N ILE A 217 -12.42 -10.90 -7.64
CA ILE A 217 -11.59 -10.10 -8.55
C ILE A 217 -10.34 -10.91 -8.91
N PRO A 218 -10.43 -11.83 -9.90
CA PRO A 218 -9.27 -12.65 -10.30
C PRO A 218 -8.08 -11.83 -10.83
N ASP A 219 -8.33 -10.62 -11.30
CA ASP A 219 -7.30 -9.72 -11.85
C ASP A 219 -6.57 -8.91 -10.78
N ILE A 220 -7.03 -8.89 -9.52
CA ILE A 220 -6.29 -8.22 -8.43
C ILE A 220 -5.01 -8.98 -8.10
N ASP A 221 -3.90 -8.27 -7.90
CA ASP A 221 -2.58 -8.88 -7.75
C ASP A 221 -2.18 -9.13 -6.31
N ALA A 222 -2.68 -8.31 -5.37
CA ALA A 222 -2.29 -8.41 -3.97
C ALA A 222 -3.37 -7.92 -3.01
N GLY A 223 -3.31 -8.45 -1.78
CA GLY A 223 -4.02 -7.94 -0.63
C GLY A 223 -3.04 -7.40 0.42
N LEU A 224 -3.24 -6.15 0.83
CA LEU A 224 -2.44 -5.46 1.83
C LEU A 224 -3.25 -5.30 3.12
N ALA A 225 -2.63 -5.61 4.26
CA ALA A 225 -3.22 -5.40 5.57
C ALA A 225 -2.16 -5.05 6.62
N ALA A 226 -2.60 -4.46 7.73
CA ALA A 226 -1.75 -4.05 8.84
C ALA A 226 -2.20 -4.69 10.15
N SER A 227 -3.28 -4.23 10.75
CA SER A 227 -3.69 -4.57 12.12
C SER A 227 -3.82 -6.07 12.37
N ILE A 228 -4.46 -6.82 11.47
CA ILE A 228 -4.69 -8.27 11.64
C ILE A 228 -3.38 -9.06 11.71
N PHE A 229 -2.34 -8.60 11.01
CA PHE A 229 -1.00 -9.19 11.07
C PHE A 229 -0.23 -8.69 12.29
N HIS A 230 -0.31 -7.39 12.61
CA HIS A 230 0.40 -6.80 13.75
C HIS A 230 -0.03 -7.38 15.08
N PHE A 231 -1.32 -7.65 15.24
CA PHE A 231 -1.89 -8.19 16.47
C PHE A 231 -1.98 -9.74 16.48
N GLY A 232 -1.46 -10.40 15.43
CA GLY A 232 -1.46 -11.86 15.33
C GLY A 232 -2.86 -12.48 15.20
N GLU A 233 -3.85 -11.71 14.75
CA GLU A 233 -5.20 -12.20 14.49
C GLU A 233 -5.24 -13.14 13.29
N VAL A 234 -4.37 -12.89 12.30
CA VAL A 234 -4.17 -13.73 11.12
C VAL A 234 -2.67 -14.00 10.96
N SER A 235 -2.30 -15.28 10.85
CA SER A 235 -0.96 -15.71 10.43
C SER A 235 -0.86 -15.70 8.91
N ILE A 236 0.24 -15.15 8.37
CA ILE A 236 0.46 -15.12 6.91
C ILE A 236 0.59 -16.54 6.35
N SER A 237 1.24 -17.46 7.08
CA SER A 237 1.34 -18.86 6.67
C SER A 237 -0.04 -19.53 6.58
N ASP A 238 -0.88 -19.38 7.61
CA ASP A 238 -2.22 -19.99 7.65
C ASP A 238 -3.12 -19.39 6.56
N LEU A 239 -3.02 -18.06 6.31
CA LEU A 239 -3.70 -17.40 5.22
C LEU A 239 -3.31 -18.01 3.86
N LYS A 240 -2.00 -18.17 3.60
CA LYS A 240 -1.51 -18.74 2.34
C LYS A 240 -1.88 -20.22 2.18
N ASP A 241 -1.85 -20.99 3.26
CA ASP A 241 -2.28 -22.39 3.23
C ASP A 241 -3.77 -22.49 2.90
N ARG A 242 -4.60 -21.67 3.55
CA ARG A 242 -6.04 -21.62 3.27
C ARG A 242 -6.35 -21.13 1.85
N MET A 243 -5.62 -20.13 1.34
CA MET A 243 -5.74 -19.69 -0.06
C MET A 243 -5.40 -20.82 -1.04
N ALA A 244 -4.34 -21.59 -0.76
CA ALA A 244 -3.94 -22.72 -1.61
C ALA A 244 -4.99 -23.85 -1.60
N GLU A 245 -5.60 -24.16 -0.47
CA GLU A 245 -6.73 -25.10 -0.36
C GLU A 245 -7.92 -24.67 -1.24
N GLU A 246 -8.14 -23.37 -1.35
CA GLU A 246 -9.19 -22.76 -2.19
C GLU A 246 -8.78 -22.61 -3.67
N GLY A 247 -7.61 -23.14 -4.05
CA GLY A 247 -7.09 -23.08 -5.42
C GLY A 247 -6.59 -21.70 -5.86
N ILE A 248 -6.39 -20.77 -4.92
CA ILE A 248 -5.81 -19.45 -5.19
C ILE A 248 -4.28 -19.60 -5.22
N PRO A 249 -3.59 -19.20 -6.32
CA PRO A 249 -2.17 -19.39 -6.44
C PRO A 249 -1.39 -18.48 -5.49
N VAL A 250 -0.55 -19.06 -4.63
CA VAL A 250 0.30 -18.36 -3.67
C VAL A 250 1.76 -18.80 -3.82
N ARG A 251 2.69 -17.93 -3.40
CA ARG A 251 4.11 -18.27 -3.24
C ARG A 251 4.31 -18.86 -1.83
N ARG A 252 4.94 -20.03 -1.77
CA ARG A 252 5.36 -20.72 -0.54
C ARG A 252 6.84 -20.57 -0.28
#